data_75f96817ef495a9c25e9d4bd95197d40
#
_entry.id   75f96817ef495a9c25e9d4bd95197d40
#
_cell.length_a   1.000
_cell.length_b   1.000
_cell.length_c   1.000
_cell.angle_alpha   90.00
_cell.angle_beta   90.00
_cell.angle_gamma   90.00
#
_symmetry.space_group_name_H-M   'P 1'
#
loop_
_entity.id
_entity.type
_entity.pdbx_description
1 polymer ?
#
loop_
_entity_poly.entity_id
_entity_poly.type
_entity_poly.pdbx_seq_one_letter_code
_entity_poly.pdbx_strand_id
1 'polypeptide(L)'
;MKNNSVIVIGAGIGGLAAGIRLAAEGYRVRVLEKNSRPGGQLRSTRIGDFVFPNAGALLTMPEATAALFDSAGRSMADYMTLREVSPILRFIFPDEGEYTF
;
A
#
# COMPACT_ATOMS: atom_id res chain seq x y z
N MET A 1 21.89 -17.45 -4.11
CA MET A 1 21.67 -16.01 -3.81
C MET A 1 22.61 -15.18 -4.67
N LYS A 2 22.09 -14.16 -5.33
CA LYS A 2 22.90 -13.19 -6.04
C LYS A 2 23.79 -12.45 -5.00
N ASN A 3 25.08 -12.34 -5.26
CA ASN A 3 26.01 -11.70 -4.31
C ASN A 3 25.88 -10.16 -4.32
N ASN A 4 24.85 -9.64 -4.98
CA ASN A 4 24.60 -8.22 -5.16
C ASN A 4 23.69 -7.71 -4.04
N SER A 5 24.08 -6.61 -3.43
CA SER A 5 23.28 -5.88 -2.47
C SER A 5 22.64 -4.65 -3.11
N VAL A 6 21.42 -4.35 -2.69
CA VAL A 6 20.66 -3.19 -3.16
C VAL A 6 20.19 -2.39 -1.94
N ILE A 7 20.28 -1.08 -2.05
CA ILE A 7 19.74 -0.15 -1.06
C ILE A 7 18.53 0.54 -1.70
N VAL A 8 17.40 0.48 -1.00
CA VAL A 8 16.16 1.19 -1.35
C VAL A 8 16.01 2.35 -0.37
N ILE A 9 15.87 3.55 -0.87
CA ILE A 9 15.70 4.75 -0.05
C ILE A 9 14.22 5.11 0.00
N GLY A 10 13.65 5.06 1.20
CA GLY A 10 12.25 5.30 1.48
C GLY A 10 11.43 4.00 1.56
N ALA A 11 10.68 3.87 2.67
CA ALA A 11 9.79 2.74 2.93
C ALA A 11 8.31 3.11 2.73
N GLY A 12 8.00 3.90 1.71
CA GLY A 12 6.65 4.05 1.18
C GLY A 12 6.27 2.83 0.34
N ILE A 13 5.04 2.80 -0.20
CA ILE A 13 4.52 1.65 -0.96
C ILE A 13 5.43 1.28 -2.14
N GLY A 14 5.94 2.27 -2.87
CA GLY A 14 6.84 2.02 -4.01
C GLY A 14 8.17 1.41 -3.58
N GLY A 15 8.79 1.95 -2.54
CA GLY A 15 10.06 1.44 -2.00
C GLY A 15 9.91 0.02 -1.44
N LEU A 16 8.83 -0.24 -0.70
CA LEU A 16 8.54 -1.57 -0.17
C LEU A 16 8.27 -2.57 -1.30
N ALA A 17 7.48 -2.20 -2.31
CA ALA A 17 7.20 -3.05 -3.46
C ALA A 17 8.47 -3.39 -4.25
N ALA A 18 9.33 -2.40 -4.50
CA ALA A 18 10.62 -2.62 -5.14
C ALA A 18 11.51 -3.56 -4.32
N GLY A 19 11.57 -3.31 -3.00
CA GLY A 19 12.35 -4.13 -2.08
C GLY A 19 11.90 -5.59 -2.05
N ILE A 20 10.60 -5.84 -2.02
CA ILE A 20 10.01 -7.18 -2.03
C ILE A 20 10.38 -7.91 -3.34
N ARG A 21 10.17 -7.27 -4.50
CA ARG A 21 10.50 -7.87 -5.80
C ARG A 21 11.97 -8.18 -5.93
N LEU A 22 12.84 -7.26 -5.55
CA LEU A 22 14.29 -7.48 -5.58
C LEU A 22 14.71 -8.61 -4.63
N ALA A 23 14.15 -8.68 -3.44
CA ALA A 23 14.42 -9.77 -2.51
C ALA A 23 13.94 -11.12 -3.06
N ALA A 24 12.77 -11.17 -3.69
CA ALA A 24 12.24 -12.37 -4.36
C ALA A 24 13.15 -12.85 -5.50
N GLU A 25 13.82 -11.90 -6.20
CA GLU A 25 14.84 -12.19 -7.22
C GLU A 25 16.20 -12.62 -6.63
N GLY A 26 16.33 -12.68 -5.32
CA GLY A 26 17.52 -13.15 -4.62
C GLY A 26 18.59 -12.08 -4.33
N TYR A 27 18.24 -10.80 -4.46
CA TYR A 27 19.13 -9.71 -4.02
C TYR A 27 19.09 -9.57 -2.49
N ARG A 28 20.21 -9.14 -1.92
CA ARG A 28 20.25 -8.69 -0.53
C ARG A 28 19.78 -7.25 -0.47
N VAL A 29 18.55 -7.03 0.02
CA VAL A 29 17.93 -5.71 0.04
C VAL A 29 18.02 -5.09 1.42
N ARG A 30 18.39 -3.80 1.46
CA ARG A 30 18.30 -2.95 2.65
C ARG A 30 17.43 -1.75 2.33
N VAL A 31 16.36 -1.57 3.10
CA VAL A 31 15.48 -0.40 2.98
C VAL A 31 15.88 0.61 4.06
N LEU A 32 16.11 1.86 3.65
CA LEU A 32 16.41 2.97 4.52
C LEU A 32 15.19 3.91 4.58
N GLU A 33 14.69 4.17 5.77
CA GLU A 33 13.56 5.07 6.03
C GLU A 33 13.98 6.16 7.02
N LYS A 34 13.71 7.42 6.68
CA LYS A 34 14.05 8.57 7.53
C LYS A 34 13.12 8.73 8.73
N ASN A 35 11.89 8.24 8.62
CA ASN A 35 10.91 8.31 9.70
C ASN A 35 11.03 7.09 10.62
N SER A 36 10.45 7.19 11.81
CA SER A 36 10.44 6.10 12.80
C SER A 36 9.62 4.88 12.39
N ARG A 37 8.78 4.99 11.37
CA ARG A 37 7.91 3.90 10.87
C ARG A 37 7.85 3.91 9.35
N PRO A 38 7.77 2.72 8.71
CA PRO A 38 7.51 2.62 7.28
C PRO A 38 6.07 3.01 6.95
N GLY A 39 5.75 3.08 5.66
CA GLY A 39 4.40 3.29 5.13
C GLY A 39 4.23 4.56 4.31
N GLY A 40 5.13 5.55 4.44
CA GLY A 40 5.04 6.78 3.66
C GLY A 40 3.68 7.47 3.85
N GLN A 41 2.98 7.75 2.75
CA GLN A 41 1.66 8.38 2.78
C GLN A 41 0.54 7.45 3.28
N LEU A 42 0.74 6.12 3.27
CA LEU A 42 -0.24 5.16 3.79
C LEU A 42 -0.26 5.08 5.31
N ARG A 43 0.58 5.82 6.00
CA ARG A 43 0.55 5.88 7.46
C ARG A 43 -0.74 6.51 7.95
N SER A 44 -1.11 6.12 9.17
CA SER A 44 -2.22 6.75 9.87
C SER A 44 -1.69 7.74 10.91
N THR A 45 -2.45 8.79 11.15
CA THR A 45 -2.21 9.76 12.23
C THR A 45 -3.17 9.46 13.37
N ARG A 46 -2.64 9.35 14.58
CA ARG A 46 -3.46 9.20 15.79
C ARG A 46 -3.58 10.55 16.49
N ILE A 47 -4.83 10.91 16.81
CA ILE A 47 -5.15 12.12 17.59
C ILE A 47 -6.08 11.67 18.72
N GLY A 48 -5.55 11.61 19.96
CA GLY A 48 -6.26 11.02 21.09
C GLY A 48 -6.60 9.55 20.81
N ASP A 49 -7.88 9.19 20.91
CA ASP A 49 -8.38 7.84 20.66
C ASP A 49 -8.76 7.58 19.20
N PHE A 50 -8.67 8.59 18.35
CA PHE A 50 -9.04 8.49 16.93
C PHE A 50 -7.82 8.19 16.05
N VAL A 51 -8.04 7.34 15.03
CA VAL A 51 -7.04 7.01 14.03
C VAL A 51 -7.54 7.47 12.67
N PHE A 52 -6.78 8.35 12.03
CA PHE A 52 -7.09 8.89 10.72
C PHE A 52 -6.12 8.32 9.70
N PRO A 53 -6.58 7.64 8.65
CA PRO A 53 -5.72 7.28 7.52
C PRO A 53 -5.31 8.57 6.78
N ASN A 54 -4.01 8.73 6.52
CA ASN A 54 -3.53 9.93 5.82
C ASN A 54 -3.83 9.87 4.31
N ALA A 55 -3.82 8.66 3.76
CA ALA A 55 -4.15 8.39 2.36
C ALA A 55 -4.42 6.89 2.15
N GLY A 56 -4.82 6.50 0.93
CA GLY A 56 -4.88 5.10 0.54
C GLY A 56 -6.09 4.33 1.08
N ALA A 57 -7.23 5.00 1.24
CA ALA A 57 -8.46 4.36 1.69
C ALA A 57 -9.05 3.37 0.66
N LEU A 58 -8.72 3.56 -0.64
CA LEU A 58 -9.21 2.70 -1.73
C LEU A 58 -8.04 2.03 -2.44
N LEU A 59 -8.16 0.73 -2.64
CA LEU A 59 -7.27 -0.06 -3.48
C LEU A 59 -7.95 -0.35 -4.80
N THR A 60 -7.55 0.36 -5.85
CA THR A 60 -8.19 0.31 -7.17
C THR A 60 -7.72 -0.87 -8.04
N MET A 61 -6.56 -1.44 -7.73
CA MET A 61 -5.98 -2.57 -8.47
C MET A 61 -5.50 -3.66 -7.50
N PRO A 62 -6.42 -4.41 -6.88
CA PRO A 62 -6.06 -5.43 -5.89
C PRO A 62 -5.20 -6.55 -6.49
N GLU A 63 -5.38 -6.89 -7.76
CA GLU A 63 -4.58 -7.89 -8.47
C GLU A 63 -3.10 -7.52 -8.57
N ALA A 64 -2.78 -6.25 -8.74
CA ALA A 64 -1.39 -5.79 -8.77
C ALA A 64 -0.71 -5.97 -7.40
N THR A 65 -1.47 -5.75 -6.32
CA THR A 65 -0.99 -5.99 -4.96
C THR A 65 -0.86 -7.48 -4.68
N ALA A 66 -1.84 -8.29 -5.08
CA ALA A 66 -1.76 -9.75 -4.95
C ALA A 66 -0.52 -10.32 -5.65
N ALA A 67 -0.25 -9.89 -6.88
CA ALA A 67 0.94 -10.31 -7.63
C ALA A 67 2.26 -9.94 -6.93
N LEU A 68 2.28 -8.87 -6.12
CA LEU A 68 3.44 -8.52 -5.31
C LEU A 68 3.65 -9.55 -4.19
N PHE A 69 2.60 -9.94 -3.49
CA PHE A 69 2.66 -10.99 -2.45
C PHE A 69 3.06 -12.33 -3.05
N ASP A 70 2.49 -12.71 -4.20
CA ASP A 70 2.80 -13.95 -4.91
C ASP A 70 4.29 -14.01 -5.29
N SER A 71 4.88 -12.90 -5.71
CA SER A 71 6.31 -12.83 -6.03
C SER A 71 7.22 -13.16 -4.84
N ALA A 72 6.73 -12.95 -3.64
CA ALA A 72 7.41 -13.28 -2.38
C ALA A 72 7.00 -14.65 -1.82
N GLY A 73 6.20 -15.44 -2.55
CA GLY A 73 5.68 -16.72 -2.09
C GLY A 73 4.68 -16.60 -0.93
N ARG A 74 3.92 -15.50 -0.89
CA ARG A 74 2.93 -15.20 0.15
C ARG A 74 1.55 -14.96 -0.45
N SER A 75 0.50 -15.22 0.30
CA SER A 75 -0.86 -14.84 -0.08
C SER A 75 -1.21 -13.48 0.51
N MET A 76 -1.72 -12.57 -0.31
CA MET A 76 -2.19 -11.27 0.17
C MET A 76 -3.28 -11.43 1.25
N ALA A 77 -4.13 -12.44 1.13
CA ALA A 77 -5.24 -12.68 2.05
C ALA A 77 -4.79 -12.99 3.49
N ASP A 78 -3.54 -13.45 3.68
CA ASP A 78 -2.98 -13.70 5.01
C ASP A 78 -2.63 -12.41 5.76
N TYR A 79 -2.55 -11.27 5.05
CA TYR A 79 -2.08 -9.99 5.57
C TYR A 79 -3.15 -8.91 5.57
N MET A 80 -4.10 -8.96 4.65
CA MET A 80 -5.15 -7.95 4.55
C MET A 80 -6.46 -8.53 4.03
N THR A 81 -7.57 -7.97 4.52
CA THR A 81 -8.91 -8.26 4.04
C THR A 81 -9.41 -7.09 3.23
N LEU A 82 -9.77 -7.32 1.97
CA LEU A 82 -10.38 -6.33 1.12
C LEU A 82 -11.90 -6.47 1.16
N ARG A 83 -12.58 -5.33 1.10
CA ARG A 83 -14.03 -5.25 0.94
C ARG A 83 -14.33 -4.44 -0.30
N GLU A 84 -15.21 -4.97 -1.13
CA GLU A 84 -15.76 -4.21 -2.24
C GLU A 84 -16.63 -3.07 -1.70
N VAL A 85 -16.45 -1.88 -2.29
CA VAL A 85 -17.20 -0.68 -1.91
C VAL A 85 -18.06 -0.24 -3.09
N SER A 86 -19.37 -0.21 -2.88
CA SER A 86 -20.33 0.28 -3.86
C SER A 86 -21.47 1.03 -3.13
N PRO A 87 -21.78 2.26 -3.50
CA PRO A 87 -21.07 3.12 -4.46
C PRO A 87 -19.73 3.63 -3.89
N ILE A 88 -18.75 3.86 -4.76
CA ILE A 88 -17.44 4.39 -4.37
C ILE A 88 -17.52 5.88 -4.07
N LEU A 89 -18.29 6.62 -4.86
CA LEU A 89 -18.45 8.06 -4.78
C LEU A 89 -19.91 8.45 -4.93
N ARG A 90 -20.29 9.47 -4.16
CA ARG A 90 -21.58 10.15 -4.26
C ARG A 90 -21.32 11.64 -4.43
N PHE A 91 -21.82 12.21 -5.52
CA PHE A 91 -21.79 13.64 -5.76
C PHE A 91 -23.17 14.20 -5.52
N ILE A 92 -23.26 15.26 -4.73
CA ILE A 92 -24.51 15.97 -4.44
C ILE A 92 -24.33 17.40 -4.91
N PHE A 93 -25.13 17.80 -5.90
CA PHE A 93 -25.15 19.15 -6.40
C PHE A 93 -26.45 19.84 -5.94
N PRO A 94 -26.39 21.07 -5.42
CA PRO A 94 -27.56 21.75 -4.89
C PRO A 94 -28.70 21.89 -5.89
N ASP A 95 -28.37 22.08 -7.17
CA ASP A 95 -29.33 22.38 -8.23
C ASP A 95 -29.49 21.28 -9.28
N GLU A 96 -28.63 20.27 -9.32
CA GLU A 96 -28.54 19.27 -10.39
C GLU A 96 -28.81 17.83 -9.93
N GLY A 97 -29.04 17.62 -8.62
CA GLY A 97 -29.34 16.31 -8.08
C GLY A 97 -28.13 15.54 -7.59
N GLU A 98 -28.24 14.22 -7.57
CA GLU A 98 -27.28 13.30 -6.97
C GLU A 98 -26.79 12.27 -8.00
N TYR A 99 -25.48 12.06 -8.03
CA TYR A 99 -24.83 11.06 -8.88
C TYR A 99 -23.98 10.11 -8.03
N THR A 100 -24.10 8.83 -8.30
CA THR A 100 -23.34 7.76 -7.62
C THR A 100 -22.57 6.93 -8.62
N PHE A 101 -21.33 6.52 -8.25
CA PHE A 101 -20.44 5.71 -9.06
C PHE A 101 -19.87 4.53 -8.24
#